data_3a9e28c99a759c980145eb88ee39286a
#
_entry.id   3a9e28c99a759c980145eb88ee39286a
#
_cell.length_a   1.000
_cell.length_b   1.000
_cell.length_c   1.000
_cell.angle_alpha   90.00
_cell.angle_beta   90.00
_cell.angle_gamma   90.00
#
_symmetry.space_group_name_H-M   'P 1'
#
loop_
_entity.id
_entity.type
_entity.pdbx_description
1 polymer ?
#
loop_
_entity_poly.entity_id
_entity_poly.type
_entity_poly.pdbx_seq_one_letter_code
_entity_poly.pdbx_strand_id
1 'polypeptide(L)'
;EKHCFDADGHMYFEVTENGTPLRKRRYVFSECFAVIAMSEYAIASGDKTYAEKALALFKRIQRFLSTPGFLEPKYLPALQARGHSITMILINTASRVRAAISDPILDTQIDESLAAIRKYFIHPEFKALLEMVGKDGEFIDTCNGRVINPGHCIETSWFILEEARYRDWDKDLVRTALQILDWSWEWGWDKEYGGIINFRDCRNFPAQDYSQDMKFWWPQTEAVIATLYAYQATHDEKYLAMHKQISDWTYAHF
;
A
#
# COMPACT_ATOMS: atom_id res chain seq x y z
N GLU A 1 -19.40 -4.82 -12.33
CA GLU A 1 -20.44 -5.10 -11.33
C GLU A 1 -21.12 -6.47 -11.56
N LYS A 2 -21.49 -6.83 -12.80
CA LYS A 2 -22.35 -7.98 -13.10
C LYS A 2 -21.72 -9.34 -12.74
N HIS A 3 -20.40 -9.48 -12.82
CA HIS A 3 -19.72 -10.77 -12.73
C HIS A 3 -18.66 -10.85 -11.63
N CYS A 4 -18.30 -9.74 -11.01
CA CYS A 4 -17.17 -9.68 -10.09
C CYS A 4 -17.54 -9.85 -8.62
N PHE A 5 -18.84 -9.80 -8.26
CA PHE A 5 -19.30 -9.94 -6.88
C PHE A 5 -19.98 -11.28 -6.67
N ASP A 6 -19.67 -11.92 -5.55
CA ASP A 6 -20.37 -13.09 -5.05
C ASP A 6 -21.66 -12.68 -4.29
N ALA A 7 -22.50 -13.65 -3.96
CA ALA A 7 -23.76 -13.44 -3.27
C ALA A 7 -23.60 -12.82 -1.85
N ASP A 8 -22.45 -13.05 -1.19
CA ASP A 8 -22.09 -12.43 0.10
C ASP A 8 -21.59 -10.99 -0.04
N GLY A 9 -21.44 -10.50 -1.29
CA GLY A 9 -20.94 -9.17 -1.62
C GLY A 9 -19.43 -9.02 -1.61
N HIS A 10 -18.68 -10.11 -1.39
CA HIS A 10 -17.22 -10.15 -1.54
C HIS A 10 -16.86 -10.36 -3.01
N MET A 11 -15.79 -9.71 -3.48
CA MET A 11 -15.39 -9.80 -4.88
C MET A 11 -14.58 -11.05 -5.19
N TYR A 12 -14.76 -11.54 -6.41
CA TYR A 12 -13.83 -12.50 -6.98
C TYR A 12 -12.54 -11.79 -7.36
N PHE A 13 -11.42 -12.45 -7.09
CA PHE A 13 -10.10 -12.02 -7.53
C PHE A 13 -9.92 -12.27 -9.03
N GLU A 14 -10.49 -13.37 -9.53
CA GLU A 14 -10.33 -13.82 -10.90
C GLU A 14 -11.64 -14.41 -11.42
N VAL A 15 -12.01 -14.01 -12.64
CA VAL A 15 -13.13 -14.54 -13.40
C VAL A 15 -12.67 -14.86 -14.82
N THR A 16 -13.38 -15.77 -15.50
CA THR A 16 -13.15 -16.02 -16.93
C THR A 16 -13.61 -14.84 -17.79
N GLU A 17 -13.25 -14.84 -19.06
CA GLU A 17 -13.70 -13.84 -20.05
C GLU A 17 -15.22 -13.67 -20.09
N ASN A 18 -15.97 -14.75 -19.94
CA ASN A 18 -17.45 -14.72 -19.90
C ASN A 18 -18.03 -14.48 -18.50
N GLY A 19 -17.19 -14.20 -17.50
CA GLY A 19 -17.59 -13.85 -16.15
C GLY A 19 -17.84 -15.02 -15.20
N THR A 20 -17.41 -16.25 -15.55
CA THR A 20 -17.50 -17.39 -14.63
C THR A 20 -16.47 -17.24 -13.52
N PRO A 21 -16.83 -17.34 -12.22
CA PRO A 21 -15.91 -17.24 -11.12
C PRO A 21 -14.82 -18.31 -11.14
N LEU A 22 -13.55 -17.91 -10.96
CA LEU A 22 -12.40 -18.82 -10.88
C LEU A 22 -11.75 -18.82 -9.50
N ARG A 23 -11.59 -17.66 -8.87
CA ARG A 23 -10.88 -17.52 -7.61
C ARG A 23 -11.45 -16.41 -6.75
N LYS A 24 -11.57 -16.69 -5.46
CA LYS A 24 -11.85 -15.72 -4.40
C LYS A 24 -10.67 -15.66 -3.44
N ARG A 25 -10.34 -14.48 -2.94
CA ARG A 25 -9.23 -14.31 -1.99
C ARG A 25 -9.78 -14.04 -0.59
N ARG A 26 -8.95 -14.28 0.43
CA ARG A 26 -9.24 -14.00 1.85
C ARG A 26 -9.07 -12.54 2.27
N TYR A 27 -8.82 -11.63 1.34
CA TYR A 27 -8.56 -10.22 1.60
C TYR A 27 -9.33 -9.33 0.62
N VAL A 28 -9.41 -8.06 0.93
CA VAL A 28 -10.30 -7.09 0.28
C VAL A 28 -9.63 -6.21 -0.79
N PHE A 29 -8.51 -6.63 -1.36
CA PHE A 29 -7.81 -5.80 -2.36
C PHE A 29 -8.63 -5.59 -3.64
N SER A 30 -9.38 -6.60 -4.08
CA SER A 30 -10.26 -6.45 -5.24
C SER A 30 -11.30 -5.36 -5.02
N GLU A 31 -11.90 -5.32 -3.83
CA GLU A 31 -12.84 -4.27 -3.42
C GLU A 31 -12.16 -2.91 -3.33
N CYS A 32 -10.94 -2.82 -2.76
CA CYS A 32 -10.20 -1.57 -2.68
C CYS A 32 -9.94 -0.99 -4.08
N PHE A 33 -9.49 -1.80 -5.02
CA PHE A 33 -9.29 -1.34 -6.40
C PHE A 33 -10.59 -0.98 -7.11
N ALA A 34 -11.70 -1.70 -6.85
CA ALA A 34 -13.00 -1.33 -7.37
C ALA A 34 -13.49 0.02 -6.81
N VAL A 35 -13.26 0.28 -5.52
CA VAL A 35 -13.55 1.57 -4.88
C VAL A 35 -12.74 2.68 -5.53
N ILE A 36 -11.44 2.49 -5.71
CA ILE A 36 -10.55 3.46 -6.37
C ILE A 36 -11.06 3.75 -7.79
N ALA A 37 -11.33 2.71 -8.58
CA ALA A 37 -11.83 2.86 -9.95
C ALA A 37 -13.17 3.61 -10.02
N MET A 38 -14.11 3.31 -9.13
CA MET A 38 -15.40 4.00 -9.06
C MET A 38 -15.23 5.46 -8.65
N SER A 39 -14.33 5.76 -7.72
CA SER A 39 -14.04 7.12 -7.27
C SER A 39 -13.43 7.96 -8.39
N GLU A 40 -12.41 7.43 -9.08
CA GLU A 40 -11.77 8.13 -10.20
C GLU A 40 -12.73 8.31 -11.37
N TYR A 41 -13.58 7.33 -11.66
CA TYR A 41 -14.62 7.46 -12.68
C TYR A 41 -15.63 8.54 -12.31
N ALA A 42 -16.07 8.61 -11.05
CA ALA A 42 -16.99 9.66 -10.58
C ALA A 42 -16.39 11.06 -10.76
N ILE A 43 -15.11 11.23 -10.42
CA ILE A 43 -14.40 12.50 -10.60
C ILE A 43 -14.29 12.87 -12.08
N ALA A 44 -13.88 11.93 -12.92
CA ALA A 44 -13.64 12.17 -14.33
C ALA A 44 -14.95 12.44 -15.13
N SER A 45 -16.03 11.72 -14.80
CA SER A 45 -17.31 11.81 -15.50
C SER A 45 -18.29 12.83 -14.93
N GLY A 46 -18.11 13.22 -13.65
CA GLY A 46 -19.08 13.99 -12.87
C GLY A 46 -20.30 13.18 -12.40
N ASP A 47 -20.32 11.87 -12.63
CA ASP A 47 -21.45 11.00 -12.24
C ASP A 47 -21.37 10.64 -10.74
N LYS A 48 -22.14 11.35 -9.93
CA LYS A 48 -22.20 11.18 -8.48
C LYS A 48 -22.66 9.78 -8.04
N THR A 49 -23.36 9.04 -8.89
CA THR A 49 -23.82 7.69 -8.54
C THR A 49 -22.65 6.73 -8.30
N TYR A 50 -21.53 6.93 -9.01
CA TYR A 50 -20.31 6.13 -8.77
C TYR A 50 -19.57 6.54 -7.49
N ALA A 51 -19.63 7.80 -7.08
CA ALA A 51 -19.11 8.22 -5.79
C ALA A 51 -19.89 7.57 -4.62
N GLU A 52 -21.22 7.53 -4.73
CA GLU A 52 -22.07 6.85 -3.74
C GLU A 52 -21.81 5.33 -3.69
N LYS A 53 -21.64 4.69 -4.85
CA LYS A 53 -21.25 3.27 -4.94
C LYS A 53 -19.88 3.01 -4.32
N ALA A 54 -18.89 3.86 -4.58
CA ALA A 54 -17.56 3.77 -4.00
C ALA A 54 -17.62 3.85 -2.48
N LEU A 55 -18.33 4.83 -1.92
CA LEU A 55 -18.51 4.98 -0.48
C LEU A 55 -19.24 3.77 0.13
N ALA A 56 -20.29 3.28 -0.52
CA ALA A 56 -21.03 2.10 -0.04
C ALA A 56 -20.15 0.84 -0.02
N LEU A 57 -19.32 0.65 -1.05
CA LEU A 57 -18.37 -0.46 -1.11
C LEU A 57 -17.26 -0.30 -0.06
N PHE A 58 -16.73 0.91 0.14
CA PHE A 58 -15.77 1.21 1.19
C PHE A 58 -16.30 0.84 2.60
N LYS A 59 -17.53 1.26 2.92
CA LYS A 59 -18.20 0.88 4.18
C LYS A 59 -18.41 -0.65 4.29
N ARG A 60 -18.58 -1.34 3.16
CA ARG A 60 -18.65 -2.81 3.14
C ARG A 60 -17.29 -3.44 3.44
N ILE A 61 -16.19 -2.90 2.89
CA ILE A 61 -14.82 -3.34 3.21
C ILE A 61 -14.58 -3.26 4.72
N GLN A 62 -14.93 -2.14 5.35
CA GLN A 62 -14.77 -2.00 6.80
C GLN A 62 -15.57 -3.04 7.59
N ARG A 63 -16.79 -3.36 7.16
CA ARG A 63 -17.58 -4.45 7.76
C ARG A 63 -16.91 -5.82 7.58
N PHE A 64 -16.37 -6.11 6.41
CA PHE A 64 -15.65 -7.37 6.18
C PHE A 64 -14.45 -7.53 7.09
N LEU A 65 -13.68 -6.45 7.27
CA LEU A 65 -12.49 -6.45 8.13
C LEU A 65 -12.83 -6.53 9.62
N SER A 66 -13.97 -5.99 10.04
CA SER A 66 -14.40 -5.95 11.45
C SER A 66 -15.27 -7.14 11.87
N THR A 67 -15.82 -7.93 10.92
CA THR A 67 -16.70 -9.06 11.22
C THR A 67 -15.86 -10.32 11.48
N PRO A 68 -15.85 -10.87 12.71
CA PRO A 68 -15.11 -12.08 13.01
C PRO A 68 -15.54 -13.26 12.14
N GLY A 69 -14.56 -13.94 11.54
CA GLY A 69 -14.80 -15.14 10.72
C GLY A 69 -15.37 -14.87 9.31
N PHE A 70 -15.59 -13.60 8.91
CA PHE A 70 -16.00 -13.31 7.53
C PHE A 70 -14.86 -13.54 6.53
N LEU A 71 -13.69 -13.01 6.85
CA LEU A 71 -12.48 -13.28 6.08
C LEU A 71 -11.68 -14.40 6.74
N GLU A 72 -11.13 -15.30 5.94
CA GLU A 72 -10.18 -16.30 6.44
C GLU A 72 -8.95 -15.62 7.00
N PRO A 73 -8.43 -16.06 8.15
CA PRO A 73 -7.25 -15.45 8.77
C PRO A 73 -6.02 -15.64 7.88
N LYS A 74 -5.22 -14.58 7.74
CA LYS A 74 -3.94 -14.63 7.02
C LYS A 74 -2.91 -15.48 7.76
N TYR A 75 -2.98 -15.51 9.07
CA TYR A 75 -2.03 -16.20 9.95
C TYR A 75 -2.74 -17.26 10.79
N LEU A 76 -1.99 -18.29 11.18
CA LEU A 76 -2.52 -19.28 12.10
C LEU A 76 -2.88 -18.61 13.44
N PRO A 77 -3.92 -19.10 14.16
CA PRO A 77 -4.34 -18.51 15.43
C PRO A 77 -3.24 -18.46 16.49
N ALA A 78 -2.26 -19.40 16.42
CA ALA A 78 -1.10 -19.42 17.31
C ALA A 78 -0.09 -18.30 17.02
N LEU A 79 -0.09 -17.74 15.81
CA LEU A 79 0.75 -16.61 15.42
C LEU A 79 -0.08 -15.33 15.45
N GLN A 80 -0.03 -14.63 16.57
CA GLN A 80 -0.68 -13.34 16.70
C GLN A 80 0.13 -12.27 15.96
N ALA A 81 -0.14 -12.09 14.68
CA ALA A 81 0.60 -11.18 13.81
C ALA A 81 -0.32 -10.18 13.10
N ARG A 82 0.27 -9.05 12.70
CA ARG A 82 -0.32 -8.02 11.85
C ARG A 82 0.42 -7.95 10.53
N GLY A 83 -0.31 -7.76 9.44
CA GLY A 83 0.24 -7.49 8.12
C GLY A 83 0.09 -6.02 7.76
N HIS A 84 1.11 -5.44 7.13
CA HIS A 84 1.18 -4.05 6.74
C HIS A 84 0.21 -3.70 5.60
N SER A 85 0.09 -4.56 4.61
CA SER A 85 -0.52 -4.28 3.32
C SER A 85 -1.97 -3.73 3.37
N ILE A 86 -2.81 -4.25 4.28
CA ILE A 86 -4.19 -3.74 4.43
C ILE A 86 -4.20 -2.33 5.01
N THR A 87 -3.35 -2.08 6.01
CA THR A 87 -3.24 -0.74 6.62
C THR A 87 -2.81 0.30 5.59
N MET A 88 -1.86 -0.07 4.73
CA MET A 88 -1.37 0.77 3.64
C MET A 88 -2.46 1.10 2.62
N ILE A 89 -3.09 0.08 2.02
CA ILE A 89 -4.05 0.29 0.93
C ILE A 89 -5.29 1.08 1.37
N LEU A 90 -5.68 1.00 2.64
CA LEU A 90 -6.83 1.74 3.16
C LEU A 90 -6.58 3.27 3.21
N ILE A 91 -5.34 3.74 3.32
CA ILE A 91 -5.02 5.17 3.21
C ILE A 91 -5.40 5.66 1.81
N ASN A 92 -4.89 5.03 0.77
CA ASN A 92 -5.15 5.43 -0.60
C ASN A 92 -6.63 5.25 -0.97
N THR A 93 -7.23 4.10 -0.63
CA THR A 93 -8.65 3.84 -0.90
C THR A 93 -9.55 4.90 -0.29
N ALA A 94 -9.35 5.25 0.99
CA ALA A 94 -10.13 6.28 1.67
C ALA A 94 -9.89 7.67 1.08
N SER A 95 -8.65 8.01 0.73
CA SER A 95 -8.29 9.27 0.08
C SER A 95 -8.97 9.43 -1.28
N ARG A 96 -9.03 8.37 -2.11
CA ARG A 96 -9.73 8.43 -3.41
C ARG A 96 -11.23 8.63 -3.25
N VAL A 97 -11.88 7.93 -2.30
CA VAL A 97 -13.31 8.15 -2.03
C VAL A 97 -13.56 9.58 -1.54
N ARG A 98 -12.72 10.08 -0.61
CA ARG A 98 -12.83 11.44 -0.07
C ARG A 98 -12.74 12.51 -1.16
N ALA A 99 -11.94 12.29 -2.19
CA ALA A 99 -11.85 13.20 -3.34
C ALA A 99 -13.15 13.23 -4.16
N ALA A 100 -13.94 12.16 -4.17
CA ALA A 100 -15.19 12.04 -4.91
C ALA A 100 -16.43 12.42 -4.09
N ILE A 101 -16.44 12.10 -2.78
CA ILE A 101 -17.57 12.33 -1.87
C ILE A 101 -17.10 12.47 -0.43
N SER A 102 -17.68 13.41 0.33
CA SER A 102 -17.33 13.63 1.73
C SER A 102 -18.09 12.69 2.66
N ASP A 103 -17.37 12.01 3.56
CA ASP A 103 -17.92 11.25 4.68
C ASP A 103 -16.85 11.18 5.80
N PRO A 104 -17.18 11.50 7.08
CA PRO A 104 -16.19 11.51 8.17
C PRO A 104 -15.45 10.18 8.41
N ILE A 105 -16.05 9.06 8.00
CA ILE A 105 -15.44 7.73 8.15
C ILE A 105 -14.11 7.62 7.39
N LEU A 106 -13.94 8.42 6.32
CA LEU A 106 -12.77 8.39 5.45
C LEU A 106 -11.55 8.99 6.16
N ASP A 107 -11.70 10.16 6.77
CA ASP A 107 -10.64 10.79 7.57
C ASP A 107 -10.28 9.94 8.78
N THR A 108 -11.30 9.39 9.48
CA THR A 108 -11.08 8.45 10.58
C THR A 108 -10.24 7.26 10.15
N GLN A 109 -10.57 6.62 9.02
CA GLN A 109 -9.81 5.48 8.52
C GLN A 109 -8.36 5.86 8.16
N ILE A 110 -8.15 7.01 7.54
CA ILE A 110 -6.80 7.49 7.20
C ILE A 110 -5.99 7.69 8.48
N ASP A 111 -6.54 8.38 9.48
CA ASP A 111 -5.86 8.65 10.75
C ASP A 111 -5.52 7.37 11.52
N GLU A 112 -6.45 6.41 11.58
CA GLU A 112 -6.21 5.10 12.18
C GLU A 112 -5.10 4.33 11.47
N SER A 113 -5.08 4.36 10.13
CA SER A 113 -4.04 3.70 9.34
C SER A 113 -2.67 4.35 9.52
N LEU A 114 -2.59 5.68 9.51
CA LEU A 114 -1.36 6.42 9.77
C LEU A 114 -0.81 6.14 11.18
N ALA A 115 -1.69 6.12 12.17
CA ALA A 115 -1.32 5.78 13.55
C ALA A 115 -0.81 4.34 13.66
N ALA A 116 -1.46 3.40 13.00
CA ALA A 116 -1.07 1.99 12.98
C ALA A 116 0.29 1.78 12.30
N ILE A 117 0.56 2.45 11.16
CA ILE A 117 1.88 2.39 10.49
C ILE A 117 2.97 2.86 11.42
N ARG A 118 2.80 4.03 12.04
CA ARG A 118 3.79 4.61 12.96
C ARG A 118 4.03 3.73 14.19
N LYS A 119 2.95 3.17 14.74
CA LYS A 119 3.02 2.40 16.00
C LYS A 119 3.58 1.01 15.82
N TYR A 120 3.23 0.33 14.72
CA TYR A 120 3.45 -1.11 14.61
C TYR A 120 4.52 -1.51 13.60
N PHE A 121 4.62 -0.79 12.47
CA PHE A 121 5.39 -1.28 11.32
C PHE A 121 6.73 -0.58 11.09
N ILE A 122 6.92 0.63 11.65
CA ILE A 122 8.20 1.35 11.57
C ILE A 122 9.15 0.82 12.63
N HIS A 123 10.27 0.24 12.19
CA HIS A 123 11.33 -0.35 13.02
C HIS A 123 12.66 0.38 12.82
N PRO A 124 12.95 1.44 13.63
CA PRO A 124 14.14 2.25 13.48
C PRO A 124 15.45 1.47 13.65
N GLU A 125 15.44 0.42 14.47
CA GLU A 125 16.58 -0.44 14.70
C GLU A 125 17.09 -1.16 13.44
N PHE A 126 16.18 -1.41 12.48
CA PHE A 126 16.49 -1.99 11.17
C PHE A 126 16.46 -0.93 10.05
N LYS A 127 16.11 0.30 10.35
CA LYS A 127 15.77 1.32 9.35
C LYS A 127 14.81 0.75 8.30
N ALA A 128 13.71 0.20 8.75
CA ALA A 128 12.78 -0.52 7.90
C ALA A 128 11.32 -0.31 8.32
N LEU A 129 10.45 -0.46 7.35
CA LEU A 129 9.03 -0.74 7.55
C LEU A 129 8.82 -2.22 7.24
N LEU A 130 8.35 -2.99 8.22
CA LEU A 130 8.24 -4.44 8.10
C LEU A 130 6.86 -4.87 7.58
N GLU A 131 6.85 -5.92 6.74
CA GLU A 131 5.60 -6.47 6.17
C GLU A 131 4.74 -7.21 7.20
N MET A 132 5.36 -7.77 8.22
CA MET A 132 4.70 -8.53 9.28
C MET A 132 5.35 -8.26 10.62
N VAL A 133 4.51 -7.98 11.62
CA VAL A 133 4.92 -7.76 13.01
C VAL A 133 4.00 -8.51 13.97
N GLY A 134 4.37 -8.62 15.22
CA GLY A 134 3.51 -9.15 16.27
C GLY A 134 2.26 -8.30 16.50
N LYS A 135 1.35 -8.80 17.33
CA LYS A 135 0.06 -8.14 17.61
C LYS A 135 0.21 -6.70 18.09
N ASP A 136 1.22 -6.43 18.91
CA ASP A 136 1.48 -5.11 19.49
C ASP A 136 2.67 -4.39 18.83
N GLY A 137 3.12 -4.88 17.66
CA GLY A 137 4.21 -4.31 16.87
C GLY A 137 5.58 -4.95 17.12
N GLU A 138 5.61 -6.07 17.87
CA GLU A 138 6.86 -6.74 18.20
C GLU A 138 7.55 -7.31 16.95
N PHE A 139 8.85 -7.20 16.90
CA PHE A 139 9.64 -7.87 15.87
C PHE A 139 9.51 -9.39 15.99
N ILE A 140 9.16 -10.06 14.91
CA ILE A 140 9.09 -11.51 14.83
C ILE A 140 10.32 -12.02 14.08
N ASP A 141 11.28 -12.61 14.80
CA ASP A 141 12.52 -13.11 14.21
C ASP A 141 12.33 -14.45 13.48
N THR A 142 11.57 -14.41 12.41
CA THR A 142 11.36 -15.49 11.45
C THR A 142 11.59 -14.97 10.04
N CYS A 143 11.78 -15.87 9.07
CA CYS A 143 11.94 -15.46 7.67
C CYS A 143 10.80 -14.54 7.17
N ASN A 144 9.56 -14.76 7.61
CA ASN A 144 8.43 -13.90 7.24
C ASN A 144 8.42 -12.56 8.00
N GLY A 145 8.79 -12.56 9.29
CA GLY A 145 8.80 -11.34 10.11
C GLY A 145 9.98 -10.41 9.81
N ARG A 146 11.04 -10.94 9.16
CA ARG A 146 12.20 -10.14 8.73
C ARG A 146 12.03 -9.51 7.33
N VAL A 147 10.94 -9.82 6.64
CA VAL A 147 10.72 -9.34 5.26
C VAL A 147 10.51 -7.83 5.22
N ILE A 148 11.29 -7.20 4.37
CA ILE A 148 11.07 -5.86 3.85
C ILE A 148 10.63 -6.01 2.39
N ASN A 149 9.53 -5.37 2.02
CA ASN A 149 9.14 -5.19 0.62
C ASN A 149 9.41 -3.72 0.25
N PRO A 150 10.53 -3.40 -0.40
CA PRO A 150 10.87 -2.02 -0.73
C PRO A 150 9.78 -1.33 -1.55
N GLY A 151 9.11 -2.04 -2.48
CA GLY A 151 8.02 -1.51 -3.27
C GLY A 151 6.83 -1.05 -2.42
N HIS A 152 6.32 -1.90 -1.53
CA HIS A 152 5.24 -1.53 -0.62
C HIS A 152 5.63 -0.40 0.35
N CYS A 153 6.87 -0.39 0.81
CA CYS A 153 7.34 0.67 1.69
C CYS A 153 7.38 2.02 0.96
N ILE A 154 7.87 2.03 -0.28
CA ILE A 154 7.89 3.20 -1.15
C ILE A 154 6.46 3.65 -1.49
N GLU A 155 5.57 2.72 -1.81
CA GLU A 155 4.14 2.98 -2.04
C GLU A 155 3.50 3.62 -0.81
N THR A 156 3.76 3.07 0.38
CA THR A 156 3.31 3.67 1.65
C THR A 156 3.80 5.12 1.80
N SER A 157 5.04 5.39 1.45
CA SER A 157 5.62 6.73 1.60
C SER A 157 4.87 7.77 0.78
N TRP A 158 4.52 7.46 -0.48
CA TRP A 158 3.80 8.43 -1.29
C TRP A 158 2.31 8.51 -0.94
N PHE A 159 1.67 7.46 -0.43
CA PHE A 159 0.32 7.57 0.14
C PHE A 159 0.30 8.58 1.31
N ILE A 160 1.32 8.52 2.16
CA ILE A 160 1.48 9.49 3.28
C ILE A 160 1.81 10.89 2.75
N LEU A 161 2.66 11.03 1.73
CA LEU A 161 2.96 12.33 1.11
C LEU A 161 1.75 12.96 0.43
N GLU A 162 0.92 12.16 -0.23
CA GLU A 162 -0.33 12.63 -0.80
C GLU A 162 -1.28 13.13 0.28
N GLU A 163 -1.38 12.43 1.39
CA GLU A 163 -2.16 12.87 2.55
C GLU A 163 -1.56 14.13 3.19
N ALA A 164 -0.22 14.20 3.29
CA ALA A 164 0.45 15.41 3.76
C ALA A 164 0.12 16.62 2.87
N ARG A 165 0.12 16.44 1.54
CA ARG A 165 -0.28 17.49 0.59
C ARG A 165 -1.73 17.91 0.79
N TYR A 166 -2.64 16.99 1.01
CA TYR A 166 -4.04 17.29 1.31
C TYR A 166 -4.20 18.12 2.60
N ARG A 167 -3.30 17.91 3.58
CA ARG A 167 -3.22 18.66 4.88
C ARG A 167 -2.19 19.80 4.81
N ASP A 168 -2.10 20.51 3.70
CA ASP A 168 -1.20 21.65 3.52
C ASP A 168 0.27 21.32 3.82
N TRP A 169 0.75 20.15 3.40
CA TRP A 169 2.10 19.64 3.66
C TRP A 169 2.41 19.51 5.15
N ASP A 170 1.53 18.85 5.89
CA ASP A 170 1.77 18.55 7.30
C ASP A 170 3.18 18.00 7.53
N LYS A 171 3.95 18.70 8.36
CA LYS A 171 5.38 18.44 8.53
C LYS A 171 5.68 17.09 9.17
N ASP A 172 4.80 16.58 10.03
CA ASP A 172 5.00 15.29 10.69
C ASP A 172 4.71 14.13 9.74
N LEU A 173 3.74 14.30 8.85
CA LEU A 173 3.46 13.34 7.78
C LEU A 173 4.61 13.34 6.77
N VAL A 174 5.05 14.51 6.31
CA VAL A 174 6.21 14.64 5.40
C VAL A 174 7.43 13.95 6.00
N ARG A 175 7.80 14.26 7.25
CA ARG A 175 8.94 13.64 7.92
C ARG A 175 8.82 12.12 7.98
N THR A 176 7.66 11.60 8.34
CA THR A 176 7.42 10.14 8.41
C THR A 176 7.56 9.48 7.03
N ALA A 177 6.98 10.08 6.02
CA ALA A 177 7.02 9.56 4.66
C ALA A 177 8.43 9.55 4.08
N LEU A 178 9.18 10.66 4.25
CA LEU A 178 10.55 10.74 3.78
C LEU A 178 11.47 9.75 4.49
N GLN A 179 11.28 9.54 5.79
CA GLN A 179 12.02 8.51 6.53
C GLN A 179 11.77 7.12 5.94
N ILE A 180 10.52 6.77 5.65
CA ILE A 180 10.18 5.50 5.02
C ILE A 180 10.80 5.41 3.62
N LEU A 181 10.68 6.45 2.80
CA LEU A 181 11.24 6.48 1.45
C LEU A 181 12.76 6.29 1.45
N ASP A 182 13.46 7.03 2.28
CA ASP A 182 14.92 6.99 2.36
C ASP A 182 15.43 5.60 2.78
N TRP A 183 14.79 5.01 3.80
CA TRP A 183 15.12 3.65 4.23
C TRP A 183 14.81 2.61 3.18
N SER A 184 13.66 2.74 2.53
CA SER A 184 13.22 1.80 1.49
C SER A 184 14.10 1.87 0.24
N TRP A 185 14.58 3.05 -0.09
CA TRP A 185 15.57 3.23 -1.15
C TRP A 185 16.90 2.57 -0.80
N GLU A 186 17.39 2.75 0.44
CA GLU A 186 18.64 2.12 0.90
C GLU A 186 18.56 0.59 0.84
N TRP A 187 17.42 0.01 1.22
CA TRP A 187 17.17 -1.43 1.15
C TRP A 187 16.91 -1.95 -0.26
N GLY A 188 16.18 -1.20 -1.06
CA GLY A 188 15.64 -1.68 -2.33
C GLY A 188 16.49 -1.39 -3.57
N TRP A 189 17.25 -0.30 -3.58
CA TRP A 189 18.05 0.06 -4.75
C TRP A 189 19.18 -0.94 -4.99
N ASP A 190 19.18 -1.59 -6.16
CA ASP A 190 20.28 -2.43 -6.58
C ASP A 190 21.46 -1.57 -7.05
N LYS A 191 22.59 -1.66 -6.32
CA LYS A 191 23.76 -0.84 -6.58
C LYS A 191 24.57 -1.31 -7.80
N GLU A 192 24.38 -2.56 -8.23
CA GLU A 192 25.11 -3.13 -9.36
C GLU A 192 24.34 -2.95 -10.68
N TYR A 193 23.04 -3.28 -10.67
CA TYR A 193 22.22 -3.30 -11.89
C TYR A 193 21.15 -2.19 -11.94
N GLY A 194 20.99 -1.42 -10.88
CA GLY A 194 19.91 -0.44 -10.74
C GLY A 194 18.54 -1.06 -10.55
N GLY A 195 17.56 -0.20 -10.31
CA GLY A 195 16.17 -0.58 -10.06
C GLY A 195 15.90 -1.06 -8.63
N ILE A 196 14.62 -1.11 -8.28
CA ILE A 196 14.14 -1.54 -6.96
C ILE A 196 13.89 -3.05 -7.00
N ILE A 197 14.54 -3.78 -6.11
CA ILE A 197 14.36 -5.23 -5.94
C ILE A 197 13.10 -5.56 -5.14
N ASN A 198 12.64 -6.81 -5.26
CA ASN A 198 11.35 -7.23 -4.70
C ASN A 198 11.34 -7.37 -3.18
N PHE A 199 12.28 -8.16 -2.60
CA PHE A 199 12.31 -8.40 -1.15
C PHE A 199 13.73 -8.33 -0.58
N ARG A 200 13.80 -7.91 0.70
CA ARG A 200 15.01 -8.01 1.54
C ARG A 200 14.67 -8.62 2.90
N ASP A 201 15.66 -9.16 3.55
CA ASP A 201 15.60 -9.57 4.95
C ASP A 201 16.30 -8.50 5.80
N CYS A 202 15.65 -7.98 6.85
CA CYS A 202 16.17 -6.88 7.67
C CYS A 202 17.45 -7.22 8.44
N ARG A 203 17.86 -8.50 8.46
CA ARG A 203 19.15 -8.98 8.99
C ARG A 203 20.14 -9.39 7.90
N ASN A 204 19.84 -9.05 6.64
CA ASN A 204 20.66 -9.41 5.47
C ASN A 204 20.82 -10.92 5.23
N PHE A 205 19.88 -11.74 5.68
CA PHE A 205 19.77 -13.13 5.25
C PHE A 205 19.08 -13.18 3.87
N PRO A 206 19.20 -14.28 3.12
CA PRO A 206 18.35 -14.51 1.97
C PRO A 206 16.87 -14.47 2.36
N ALA A 207 16.05 -13.72 1.64
CA ALA A 207 14.61 -13.78 1.83
C ALA A 207 14.08 -15.15 1.36
N GLN A 208 12.95 -15.59 1.94
CA GLN A 208 12.39 -16.91 1.62
C GLN A 208 11.83 -16.97 0.19
N ASP A 209 11.40 -15.85 -0.37
CA ASP A 209 10.83 -15.79 -1.70
C ASP A 209 11.93 -15.91 -2.76
N TYR A 210 11.77 -16.84 -3.71
CA TYR A 210 12.72 -17.05 -4.79
C TYR A 210 12.85 -15.85 -5.74
N SER A 211 11.85 -14.96 -5.76
CA SER A 211 11.84 -13.72 -6.54
C SER A 211 12.48 -12.53 -5.81
N GLN A 212 13.16 -12.76 -4.68
CA GLN A 212 13.68 -11.69 -3.83
C GLN A 212 14.51 -10.64 -4.58
N ASP A 213 15.37 -11.06 -5.50
CA ASP A 213 16.26 -10.18 -6.27
C ASP A 213 15.68 -9.76 -7.63
N MET A 214 14.47 -10.19 -7.94
CA MET A 214 13.81 -9.81 -9.19
C MET A 214 13.31 -8.36 -9.12
N LYS A 215 13.24 -7.74 -10.30
CA LYS A 215 12.71 -6.40 -10.48
C LYS A 215 11.41 -6.47 -11.25
N PHE A 216 10.31 -6.16 -10.56
CA PHE A 216 8.99 -6.04 -11.18
C PHE A 216 8.75 -4.60 -11.61
N TRP A 217 7.87 -4.38 -12.57
CA TRP A 217 7.54 -3.04 -13.07
C TRP A 217 6.92 -2.14 -11.99
N TRP A 218 6.06 -2.70 -11.13
CA TRP A 218 5.28 -1.92 -10.18
C TRP A 218 6.13 -1.23 -9.07
N PRO A 219 7.17 -1.85 -8.45
CA PRO A 219 8.00 -1.12 -7.49
C PRO A 219 8.74 0.07 -8.11
N GLN A 220 9.05 -0.03 -9.39
CA GLN A 220 9.73 1.06 -10.09
C GLN A 220 8.77 2.24 -10.30
N THR A 221 7.54 1.97 -10.74
CA THR A 221 6.53 3.03 -10.92
C THR A 221 6.14 3.67 -9.60
N GLU A 222 6.04 2.91 -8.51
CA GLU A 222 5.84 3.46 -7.17
C GLU A 222 6.99 4.40 -6.76
N ALA A 223 8.24 4.02 -7.06
CA ALA A 223 9.40 4.86 -6.77
C ALA A 223 9.44 6.13 -7.62
N VAL A 224 9.02 6.08 -8.88
CA VAL A 224 8.86 7.28 -9.74
C VAL A 224 7.87 8.26 -9.10
N ILE A 225 6.72 7.77 -8.61
CA ILE A 225 5.70 8.59 -7.97
C ILE A 225 6.21 9.15 -6.64
N ALA A 226 6.75 8.30 -5.76
CA ALA A 226 7.20 8.67 -4.42
C ALA A 226 8.29 9.75 -4.44
N THR A 227 9.27 9.61 -5.31
CA THR A 227 10.39 10.58 -5.42
C THR A 227 9.91 11.93 -5.93
N LEU A 228 8.92 11.97 -6.84
CA LEU A 228 8.34 13.22 -7.31
C LEU A 228 7.55 13.92 -6.20
N TYR A 229 6.72 13.19 -5.43
CA TYR A 229 6.02 13.74 -4.27
C TYR A 229 7.01 14.27 -3.20
N ALA A 230 8.09 13.52 -2.95
CA ALA A 230 9.13 13.93 -2.00
C ALA A 230 9.82 15.24 -2.44
N TYR A 231 10.12 15.39 -3.74
CA TYR A 231 10.64 16.64 -4.27
C TYR A 231 9.64 17.79 -4.14
N GLN A 232 8.37 17.56 -4.46
CA GLN A 232 7.32 18.58 -4.30
C GLN A 232 7.15 19.05 -2.84
N ALA A 233 7.30 18.12 -1.88
CA ALA A 233 7.18 18.43 -0.46
C ALA A 233 8.38 19.23 0.11
N THR A 234 9.57 19.04 -0.47
CA THR A 234 10.83 19.52 0.15
C THR A 234 11.61 20.50 -0.70
N HIS A 235 11.48 20.44 -2.01
CA HIS A 235 12.37 21.06 -3.00
C HIS A 235 13.86 20.65 -2.82
N ASP A 236 14.12 19.48 -2.22
CA ASP A 236 15.47 18.96 -2.04
C ASP A 236 15.90 18.22 -3.33
N GLU A 237 17.00 18.68 -3.91
CA GLU A 237 17.61 18.14 -5.13
C GLU A 237 17.96 16.65 -5.02
N LYS A 238 18.12 16.13 -3.82
CA LYS A 238 18.29 14.69 -3.58
C LYS A 238 17.13 13.88 -4.19
N TYR A 239 15.89 14.30 -3.95
CA TYR A 239 14.70 13.57 -4.44
C TYR A 239 14.50 13.76 -5.93
N LEU A 240 14.91 14.91 -6.50
CA LEU A 240 14.92 15.09 -7.94
C LEU A 240 15.96 14.19 -8.62
N ALA A 241 17.14 14.04 -8.02
CA ALA A 241 18.16 13.10 -8.50
C ALA A 241 17.68 11.64 -8.42
N MET A 242 17.05 11.24 -7.31
CA MET A 242 16.43 9.92 -7.16
C MET A 242 15.34 9.70 -8.21
N HIS A 243 14.47 10.70 -8.44
CA HIS A 243 13.41 10.64 -9.45
C HIS A 243 13.96 10.43 -10.85
N LYS A 244 15.00 11.19 -11.22
CA LYS A 244 15.66 11.01 -12.51
C LYS A 244 16.26 9.60 -12.64
N GLN A 245 16.95 9.14 -11.61
CA GLN A 245 17.63 7.85 -11.59
C GLN A 245 16.64 6.69 -11.80
N ILE A 246 15.52 6.70 -11.05
CA ILE A 246 14.52 5.62 -11.20
C ILE A 246 13.74 5.73 -12.49
N SER A 247 13.41 6.93 -12.97
CA SER A 247 12.72 7.14 -14.24
C SER A 247 13.56 6.65 -15.41
N ASP A 248 14.82 7.08 -15.48
CA ASP A 248 15.76 6.66 -16.54
C ASP A 248 15.89 5.13 -16.56
N TRP A 249 16.02 4.51 -15.38
CA TRP A 249 16.13 3.06 -15.28
C TRP A 249 14.82 2.35 -15.72
N THR A 250 13.67 2.82 -15.23
CA THR A 250 12.37 2.20 -15.50
C THR A 250 12.05 2.20 -16.98
N TYR A 251 12.14 3.36 -17.62
CA TYR A 251 11.82 3.48 -19.05
C TYR A 251 12.86 2.84 -19.99
N ALA A 252 14.02 2.46 -19.47
CA ALA A 252 15.00 1.69 -20.23
C ALA A 252 14.76 0.18 -20.18
N HIS A 253 13.96 -0.33 -19.21
CA HIS A 253 13.81 -1.77 -18.96
C HIS A 253 12.36 -2.29 -19.10
N PHE A 254 11.36 -1.40 -19.13
CA PHE A 254 9.94 -1.76 -19.27
C PHE A 254 9.19 -1.00 -20.40
#